data_7e2fa162db6b1a2b3e9957e881bde831
#
_entry.id   7e2fa162db6b1a2b3e9957e881bde831
#
_cell.length_a   1.000
_cell.length_b   1.000
_cell.length_c   1.000
_cell.angle_alpha   90.00
_cell.angle_beta   90.00
_cell.angle_gamma   90.00
#
_symmetry.space_group_name_H-M   'P 1'
#
loop_
_entity.id
_entity.type
_entity.pdbx_description
1 polymer ?
#
loop_
_entity_poly.entity_id
_entity_poly.type
_entity_poly.pdbx_seq_one_letter_code
_entity_poly.pdbx_strand_id
1 'polypeptide(L)'
;MNRVSTVKENLNIMSKNINKQSKQFKRRTLLGLLVVIAVVALVNILSSIFFYRIDLTKDKRHSLSKSTIEMLKNLDDRVYYRVYLKGKDQPADYQLFAKQVEQMLQTFRSYSKNVYFEFIDPIEGKTNEELRSILGEFVKKGLEPIPISREDAGGYSTHVVIPGAIVSYRNHEYPAKVVVADPSGSDWMKYSNEELEYNLVAPLRRLMKTEKPKVAYLDGHGELDFWSTSWTAMQLQRFYNVGRITLDGKVNALRNIKIEDTISGKLIPGENKYDVLIVAQPTQPFKEYDKYIIDQFIMRGGKVLWLIDNTTASLDSLQHVGEFFATPRALYINDLFFTYGVRLNTDLIQDLSCMPVPQQVSIIGDQPQYKFMAFPYCLDIVNFGDHPIVRNLKDIKSDFAGSIDLVGNNADLNKTVLMTTSERTKVVPTPSIVTLKVGMVKPNLQEFSYRHVPVAVLVEGNFQSAFKGILPIEFDTIKELDYRDHSEYTRQIFVSDGDIIRNPFDSKRNQPYPAGYDIYTRQTFDNTDFIINCVNYLCADDDLLQLRAKNFKIGSLNNEKVRNHKVLMAILNIGIPLLLITLMGAVLIIARKVRFSKKGKN
;
A
#
# COMPACT_ATOMS: atom_id res chain seq x y z
N MET A 1 66.18 -41.86 69.29
CA MET A 1 64.90 -42.37 68.62
C MET A 1 63.71 -41.42 68.67
N ASN A 2 63.69 -40.37 69.50
CA ASN A 2 62.53 -39.50 69.71
C ASN A 2 62.30 -38.34 68.65
N ARG A 3 63.30 -37.99 67.84
CA ARG A 3 63.11 -36.90 66.82
C ARG A 3 62.42 -37.33 65.52
N VAL A 4 62.49 -38.62 65.18
CA VAL A 4 61.91 -39.12 63.92
C VAL A 4 60.39 -39.36 64.07
N SER A 5 59.90 -39.69 65.26
CA SER A 5 58.46 -39.89 65.53
C SER A 5 57.67 -38.56 65.47
N THR A 6 58.20 -37.47 66.00
CA THR A 6 57.58 -36.13 66.04
C THR A 6 57.49 -35.51 64.65
N VAL A 7 58.43 -35.76 63.76
CA VAL A 7 58.40 -35.27 62.36
C VAL A 7 57.36 -36.03 61.55
N LYS A 8 57.15 -37.35 61.75
CA LYS A 8 56.09 -38.12 61.07
C LYS A 8 54.69 -37.72 61.55
N GLU A 9 54.57 -37.40 62.85
CA GLU A 9 53.29 -36.96 63.40
C GLU A 9 52.87 -35.56 62.86
N ASN A 10 53.82 -34.63 62.80
CA ASN A 10 53.59 -33.31 62.22
C ASN A 10 53.29 -33.36 60.71
N LEU A 11 53.94 -34.24 59.93
CA LEU A 11 53.67 -34.46 58.54
C LEU A 11 52.27 -35.07 58.34
N ASN A 12 51.76 -35.95 59.18
CA ASN A 12 50.42 -36.53 59.12
C ASN A 12 49.33 -35.50 59.48
N ILE A 13 49.64 -34.61 60.47
CA ILE A 13 48.72 -33.52 60.83
C ILE A 13 48.62 -32.47 59.66
N MET A 14 49.77 -32.15 59.06
CA MET A 14 49.82 -31.25 57.90
C MET A 14 49.10 -31.84 56.69
N SER A 15 49.25 -33.12 56.36
CA SER A 15 48.57 -33.79 55.29
C SER A 15 47.03 -33.89 55.50
N LYS A 16 46.60 -34.12 56.74
CA LYS A 16 45.14 -34.09 57.10
C LYS A 16 44.56 -32.69 56.99
N ASN A 17 45.28 -31.65 57.37
CA ASN A 17 44.80 -30.27 57.23
C ASN A 17 44.73 -29.81 55.77
N ILE A 18 45.69 -30.16 54.93
CA ILE A 18 45.72 -29.90 53.51
C ILE A 18 44.52 -30.62 52.80
N ASN A 19 44.28 -31.89 53.19
CA ASN A 19 43.11 -32.63 52.63
C ASN A 19 41.76 -32.04 53.10
N LYS A 20 41.66 -31.53 54.32
CA LYS A 20 40.45 -30.88 54.83
C LYS A 20 40.21 -29.53 54.16
N GLN A 21 41.25 -28.73 53.94
CA GLN A 21 41.14 -27.47 53.18
C GLN A 21 40.78 -27.72 51.69
N SER A 22 41.39 -28.71 51.06
CA SER A 22 41.08 -29.10 49.68
C SER A 22 39.60 -29.56 49.51
N LYS A 23 39.09 -30.36 50.48
CA LYS A 23 37.66 -30.76 50.47
C LYS A 23 36.74 -29.60 50.75
N GLN A 24 37.08 -28.66 51.60
CA GLN A 24 36.28 -27.45 51.82
C GLN A 24 36.30 -26.52 50.59
N PHE A 25 37.46 -26.37 49.94
CA PHE A 25 37.59 -25.60 48.72
C PHE A 25 36.74 -26.22 47.58
N LYS A 26 36.83 -27.54 47.37
CA LYS A 26 35.99 -28.26 46.38
C LYS A 26 34.49 -28.11 46.67
N ARG A 27 34.07 -28.20 47.94
CA ARG A 27 32.66 -27.99 48.33
C ARG A 27 32.19 -26.57 48.08
N ARG A 28 33.01 -25.54 48.39
CA ARG A 28 32.68 -24.13 48.10
C ARG A 28 32.60 -23.85 46.60
N THR A 29 33.48 -24.44 45.80
CA THR A 29 33.47 -24.30 44.35
C THR A 29 32.24 -24.99 43.73
N LEU A 30 31.89 -26.19 44.25
CA LEU A 30 30.71 -26.93 43.81
C LEU A 30 29.40 -26.20 44.16
N LEU A 31 29.34 -25.63 45.39
CA LEU A 31 28.21 -24.79 45.80
C LEU A 31 28.09 -23.51 44.95
N GLY A 32 29.20 -22.86 44.65
CA GLY A 32 29.25 -21.71 43.75
C GLY A 32 28.77 -22.05 42.35
N LEU A 33 29.18 -23.21 41.82
CA LEU A 33 28.69 -23.69 40.49
C LEU A 33 27.19 -23.97 40.51
N LEU A 34 26.69 -24.62 41.56
CA LEU A 34 25.24 -24.87 41.72
C LEU A 34 24.42 -23.58 41.79
N VAL A 35 24.92 -22.57 42.51
CA VAL A 35 24.26 -21.25 42.60
C VAL A 35 24.25 -20.59 41.22
N VAL A 36 25.33 -20.62 40.45
CA VAL A 36 25.37 -20.07 39.10
C VAL A 36 24.40 -20.80 38.18
N ILE A 37 24.33 -22.12 38.22
CA ILE A 37 23.38 -22.91 37.44
C ILE A 37 21.95 -22.56 37.85
N ALA A 38 21.66 -22.43 39.14
CA ALA A 38 20.34 -22.05 39.63
C ALA A 38 19.93 -20.63 39.18
N VAL A 39 20.85 -19.66 39.19
CA VAL A 39 20.62 -18.31 38.70
C VAL A 39 20.37 -18.31 37.20
N VAL A 40 21.17 -19.05 36.42
CA VAL A 40 20.95 -19.17 34.96
C VAL A 40 19.60 -19.83 34.66
N ALA A 41 19.23 -20.88 35.38
CA ALA A 41 17.92 -21.52 35.25
C ALA A 41 16.77 -20.57 35.62
N LEU A 42 16.93 -19.82 36.71
CA LEU A 42 15.94 -18.80 37.14
C LEU A 42 15.77 -17.70 36.09
N VAL A 43 16.88 -17.19 35.55
CA VAL A 43 16.85 -16.17 34.47
C VAL A 43 16.17 -16.72 33.22
N ASN A 44 16.47 -17.98 32.84
CA ASN A 44 15.76 -18.62 31.71
C ASN A 44 14.27 -18.79 31.96
N ILE A 45 13.87 -19.22 33.16
CA ILE A 45 12.44 -19.37 33.53
C ILE A 45 11.77 -18.00 33.54
N LEU A 46 12.37 -16.98 34.16
CA LEU A 46 11.85 -15.61 34.13
C LEU A 46 11.77 -15.05 32.72
N SER A 47 12.78 -15.29 31.89
CA SER A 47 12.79 -14.87 30.48
C SER A 47 11.71 -15.56 29.64
N SER A 48 11.30 -16.79 29.99
CA SER A 48 10.21 -17.49 29.31
C SER A 48 8.81 -17.00 29.74
N ILE A 49 8.69 -16.48 30.99
CA ILE A 49 7.43 -15.93 31.54
C ILE A 49 7.26 -14.46 31.14
N PHE A 50 8.31 -13.67 31.19
CA PHE A 50 8.32 -12.26 30.81
C PHE A 50 8.90 -12.10 29.41
N PHE A 51 8.03 -12.22 28.40
CA PHE A 51 8.43 -11.94 27.02
C PHE A 51 8.56 -10.43 26.81
N TYR A 52 9.75 -9.89 27.03
CA TYR A 52 10.07 -8.49 26.74
C TYR A 52 11.04 -8.43 25.56
N ARG A 53 10.55 -8.02 24.41
CA ARG A 53 11.36 -7.86 23.20
C ARG A 53 11.87 -6.44 23.12
N ILE A 54 13.19 -6.27 23.25
CA ILE A 54 13.86 -4.98 23.04
C ILE A 54 14.28 -4.92 21.58
N ASP A 55 13.69 -4.02 20.83
CA ASP A 55 14.12 -3.74 19.47
C ASP A 55 15.32 -2.77 19.52
N LEU A 56 16.50 -3.30 19.26
CA LEU A 56 17.77 -2.57 19.23
C LEU A 56 18.02 -1.87 17.88
N THR A 57 17.13 -2.05 16.91
CA THR A 57 17.26 -1.38 15.61
C THR A 57 16.93 0.10 15.75
N LYS A 58 17.70 0.96 15.08
CA LYS A 58 17.49 2.42 15.07
C LYS A 58 16.08 2.81 14.61
N ASP A 59 15.51 2.01 13.69
CA ASP A 59 14.22 2.27 13.04
C ASP A 59 13.08 1.47 13.67
N LYS A 60 13.32 0.75 14.79
CA LYS A 60 12.33 -0.09 15.49
C LYS A 60 11.56 -1.04 14.57
N ARG A 61 12.27 -1.70 13.64
CA ARG A 61 11.72 -2.57 12.58
C ARG A 61 10.94 -3.77 13.10
N HIS A 62 11.32 -4.25 14.29
CA HIS A 62 10.75 -5.46 14.88
C HIS A 62 9.75 -5.16 16.00
N SER A 63 9.39 -3.89 16.19
CA SER A 63 8.34 -3.48 17.12
C SER A 63 7.08 -3.06 16.38
N LEU A 64 5.93 -3.53 16.88
CA LEU A 64 4.64 -3.10 16.34
C LEU A 64 4.40 -1.62 16.66
N SER A 65 3.59 -0.99 15.85
CA SER A 65 3.11 0.37 16.11
C SER A 65 2.23 0.41 17.35
N LYS A 66 2.13 1.57 17.97
CA LYS A 66 1.26 1.76 19.15
C LYS A 66 -0.21 1.45 18.81
N SER A 67 -0.69 1.89 17.66
CA SER A 67 -2.07 1.65 17.22
C SER A 67 -2.36 0.16 17.00
N THR A 68 -1.41 -0.60 16.44
CA THR A 68 -1.54 -2.07 16.31
C THR A 68 -1.61 -2.73 17.68
N ILE A 69 -0.74 -2.33 18.60
CA ILE A 69 -0.71 -2.90 19.97
C ILE A 69 -2.03 -2.62 20.69
N GLU A 70 -2.54 -1.40 20.62
CA GLU A 70 -3.82 -1.03 21.23
C GLU A 70 -4.99 -1.80 20.60
N MET A 71 -5.02 -1.92 19.29
CA MET A 71 -6.02 -2.71 18.58
C MET A 71 -6.01 -4.19 19.02
N LEU A 72 -4.81 -4.82 19.05
CA LEU A 72 -4.67 -6.22 19.45
C LEU A 72 -5.08 -6.47 20.90
N LYS A 73 -4.78 -5.53 21.81
CA LYS A 73 -5.20 -5.62 23.23
C LYS A 73 -6.70 -5.49 23.42
N ASN A 74 -7.37 -4.74 22.53
CA ASN A 74 -8.81 -4.49 22.59
C ASN A 74 -9.63 -5.49 21.77
N LEU A 75 -9.04 -6.62 21.32
CA LEU A 75 -9.77 -7.69 20.65
C LEU A 75 -10.70 -8.40 21.63
N ASP A 76 -11.98 -8.31 21.40
CA ASP A 76 -13.04 -8.94 22.20
C ASP A 76 -13.43 -10.35 21.72
N ASP A 77 -13.05 -10.73 20.49
CA ASP A 77 -13.28 -12.04 19.90
C ASP A 77 -12.00 -12.60 19.24
N ARG A 78 -12.06 -13.86 18.84
CA ARG A 78 -10.94 -14.56 18.19
C ARG A 78 -10.77 -14.11 16.75
N VAL A 79 -9.54 -13.83 16.36
CA VAL A 79 -9.14 -13.61 14.98
C VAL A 79 -8.32 -14.78 14.47
N TYR A 80 -8.64 -15.25 13.27
CA TYR A 80 -7.97 -16.36 12.60
C TYR A 80 -7.30 -15.86 11.31
N TYR A 81 -6.00 -16.08 11.20
CA TYR A 81 -5.24 -15.85 9.98
C TYR A 81 -4.93 -17.18 9.31
N ARG A 82 -5.58 -17.48 8.19
CA ARG A 82 -5.26 -18.63 7.34
C ARG A 82 -4.29 -18.18 6.24
N VAL A 83 -3.02 -18.53 6.39
CA VAL A 83 -1.92 -18.08 5.52
C VAL A 83 -1.64 -19.13 4.47
N TYR A 84 -1.62 -18.75 3.20
CA TYR A 84 -1.48 -19.66 2.05
C TYR A 84 -0.09 -19.61 1.42
N LEU A 85 0.92 -19.17 2.17
CA LEU A 85 2.32 -19.06 1.73
C LEU A 85 3.13 -20.35 1.96
N LYS A 86 2.49 -21.48 2.25
CA LYS A 86 3.16 -22.75 2.51
C LYS A 86 2.97 -23.69 1.32
N GLY A 87 4.07 -24.31 0.88
CA GLY A 87 4.06 -25.33 -0.16
C GLY A 87 5.44 -25.95 -0.28
N LYS A 88 5.51 -27.27 -0.56
CA LYS A 88 6.79 -28.01 -0.65
C LYS A 88 7.65 -27.53 -1.82
N ASP A 89 7.01 -27.09 -2.90
CA ASP A 89 7.67 -26.75 -4.17
C ASP A 89 7.78 -25.22 -4.36
N GLN A 90 7.55 -24.42 -3.30
CA GLN A 90 7.66 -22.98 -3.41
C GLN A 90 9.12 -22.51 -3.47
N PRO A 91 9.42 -21.42 -4.21
CA PRO A 91 10.75 -20.83 -4.26
C PRO A 91 11.26 -20.47 -2.86
N ALA A 92 12.59 -20.58 -2.66
CA ALA A 92 13.23 -20.34 -1.36
C ALA A 92 12.90 -18.97 -0.75
N ASP A 93 12.75 -17.96 -1.59
CA ASP A 93 12.39 -16.59 -1.19
C ASP A 93 11.00 -16.53 -0.56
N TYR A 94 10.02 -17.22 -1.13
CA TYR A 94 8.67 -17.30 -0.57
C TYR A 94 8.63 -18.09 0.74
N GLN A 95 9.44 -19.15 0.86
CA GLN A 95 9.58 -19.89 2.12
C GLN A 95 10.21 -19.02 3.22
N LEU A 96 11.20 -18.19 2.86
CA LEU A 96 11.81 -17.22 3.78
C LEU A 96 10.81 -16.15 4.20
N PHE A 97 10.05 -15.61 3.27
CA PHE A 97 9.01 -14.63 3.54
C PHE A 97 7.89 -15.20 4.41
N ALA A 98 7.46 -16.45 4.17
CA ALA A 98 6.48 -17.13 5.01
C ALA A 98 6.92 -17.20 6.49
N LYS A 99 8.22 -17.43 6.76
CA LYS A 99 8.78 -17.38 8.13
C LYS A 99 8.68 -15.97 8.74
N GLN A 100 8.84 -14.92 7.94
CA GLN A 100 8.71 -13.55 8.43
C GLN A 100 7.25 -13.22 8.76
N VAL A 101 6.29 -13.67 7.93
CA VAL A 101 4.86 -13.59 8.23
C VAL A 101 4.53 -14.33 9.53
N GLU A 102 5.07 -15.55 9.71
CA GLU A 102 4.89 -16.32 10.94
C GLU A 102 5.42 -15.58 12.17
N GLN A 103 6.61 -15.01 12.10
CA GLN A 103 7.20 -14.22 13.19
C GLN A 103 6.36 -12.98 13.53
N MET A 104 5.79 -12.31 12.53
CA MET A 104 4.88 -11.18 12.74
C MET A 104 3.60 -11.63 13.46
N LEU A 105 2.98 -12.71 13.02
CA LEU A 105 1.77 -13.26 13.64
C LEU A 105 2.03 -13.80 15.06
N GLN A 106 3.20 -14.40 15.32
CA GLN A 106 3.65 -14.75 16.67
C GLN A 106 3.79 -13.50 17.54
N THR A 107 4.28 -12.40 16.97
CA THR A 107 4.36 -11.12 17.67
C THR A 107 2.96 -10.61 18.01
N PHE A 108 2.00 -10.67 17.07
CA PHE A 108 0.59 -10.32 17.34
C PHE A 108 0.02 -11.15 18.50
N ARG A 109 0.26 -12.47 18.46
CA ARG A 109 -0.20 -13.41 19.51
C ARG A 109 0.42 -13.10 20.88
N SER A 110 1.60 -12.51 20.95
CA SER A 110 2.22 -12.09 22.22
C SER A 110 1.50 -10.92 22.88
N TYR A 111 0.80 -10.07 22.09
CA TYR A 111 0.00 -8.96 22.60
C TYR A 111 -1.47 -9.32 22.86
N SER A 112 -1.99 -10.36 22.20
CA SER A 112 -3.38 -10.81 22.37
C SER A 112 -3.52 -12.32 22.24
N LYS A 113 -4.11 -12.95 23.26
CA LYS A 113 -4.44 -14.38 23.26
C LYS A 113 -5.54 -14.75 22.26
N ASN A 114 -6.23 -13.76 21.71
CA ASN A 114 -7.30 -13.92 20.72
C ASN A 114 -6.77 -14.06 19.29
N VAL A 115 -5.45 -14.00 19.06
CA VAL A 115 -4.85 -14.16 17.74
C VAL A 115 -4.48 -15.62 17.49
N TYR A 116 -5.09 -16.21 16.47
CA TYR A 116 -4.84 -17.56 15.98
C TYR A 116 -4.36 -17.49 14.53
N PHE A 117 -3.46 -18.37 14.15
CA PHE A 117 -3.01 -18.47 12.77
C PHE A 117 -2.59 -19.88 12.42
N GLU A 118 -2.75 -20.22 11.15
CA GLU A 118 -2.33 -21.48 10.55
C GLU A 118 -1.80 -21.26 9.14
N PHE A 119 -0.85 -22.09 8.74
CA PHE A 119 -0.30 -22.10 7.39
C PHE A 119 -0.83 -23.30 6.64
N ILE A 120 -1.54 -23.04 5.55
CA ILE A 120 -2.25 -24.06 4.76
C ILE A 120 -1.65 -24.09 3.34
N ASP A 121 -1.41 -25.28 2.83
CA ASP A 121 -1.18 -25.50 1.39
C ASP A 121 -2.49 -25.98 0.76
N PRO A 122 -3.22 -25.12 0.04
CA PRO A 122 -4.50 -25.52 -0.55
C PRO A 122 -4.36 -26.32 -1.84
N ILE A 123 -3.13 -26.45 -2.36
CA ILE A 123 -2.83 -27.02 -3.68
C ILE A 123 -2.29 -28.45 -3.56
N GLU A 124 -1.73 -28.82 -2.40
CA GLU A 124 -1.08 -30.12 -2.20
C GLU A 124 -2.06 -31.28 -2.49
N GLY A 125 -1.65 -32.16 -3.43
CA GLY A 125 -2.41 -33.37 -3.78
C GLY A 125 -3.68 -33.16 -4.62
N LYS A 126 -3.86 -31.97 -5.21
CA LYS A 126 -5.04 -31.64 -6.02
C LYS A 126 -4.85 -31.96 -7.52
N THR A 127 -5.93 -32.34 -8.17
CA THR A 127 -5.98 -32.53 -9.63
C THR A 127 -6.04 -31.17 -10.34
N ASN A 128 -5.75 -31.14 -11.65
CA ASN A 128 -5.80 -29.89 -12.43
C ASN A 128 -7.19 -29.23 -12.46
N GLU A 129 -8.26 -30.01 -12.39
CA GLU A 129 -9.64 -29.49 -12.36
C GLU A 129 -9.97 -28.88 -10.99
N GLU A 130 -9.61 -29.57 -9.90
CA GLU A 130 -9.74 -29.04 -8.54
C GLU A 130 -8.90 -27.78 -8.36
N LEU A 131 -7.68 -27.76 -8.91
CA LEU A 131 -6.79 -26.61 -8.86
C LEU A 131 -7.44 -25.37 -9.49
N ARG A 132 -8.02 -25.50 -10.70
CA ARG A 132 -8.73 -24.38 -11.35
C ARG A 132 -9.90 -23.87 -10.51
N SER A 133 -10.66 -24.77 -9.90
CA SER A 133 -11.78 -24.40 -9.01
C SER A 133 -11.28 -23.63 -7.78
N ILE A 134 -10.25 -24.15 -7.10
CA ILE A 134 -9.64 -23.54 -5.91
C ILE A 134 -9.06 -22.17 -6.24
N LEU A 135 -8.30 -22.04 -7.34
CA LEU A 135 -7.74 -20.76 -7.75
C LEU A 135 -8.84 -19.74 -8.07
N GLY A 136 -9.92 -20.18 -8.73
CA GLY A 136 -11.09 -19.35 -8.97
C GLY A 136 -11.79 -18.86 -7.69
N GLU A 137 -11.82 -19.67 -6.63
CA GLU A 137 -12.32 -19.25 -5.32
C GLU A 137 -11.42 -18.20 -4.66
N PHE A 138 -10.09 -18.34 -4.74
CA PHE A 138 -9.17 -17.32 -4.21
C PHE A 138 -9.31 -15.99 -4.93
N VAL A 139 -9.45 -16.00 -6.26
CA VAL A 139 -9.73 -14.79 -7.04
C VAL A 139 -11.04 -14.15 -6.58
N LYS A 140 -12.11 -14.94 -6.38
CA LYS A 140 -13.39 -14.44 -5.85
C LYS A 140 -13.24 -13.85 -4.44
N LYS A 141 -12.34 -14.40 -3.62
CA LYS A 141 -12.03 -13.88 -2.28
C LYS A 141 -11.06 -12.69 -2.29
N GLY A 142 -10.54 -12.27 -3.45
CA GLY A 142 -9.64 -11.12 -3.60
C GLY A 142 -8.15 -11.44 -3.38
N LEU A 143 -7.77 -12.73 -3.41
CA LEU A 143 -6.38 -13.17 -3.45
C LEU A 143 -6.08 -13.74 -4.86
N GLU A 144 -5.38 -12.97 -5.67
CA GLU A 144 -5.01 -13.38 -7.03
C GLU A 144 -3.77 -14.27 -7.00
N PRO A 145 -3.87 -15.52 -7.48
CA PRO A 145 -2.73 -16.42 -7.54
C PRO A 145 -1.66 -15.91 -8.49
N ILE A 146 -0.39 -15.99 -8.08
CA ILE A 146 0.76 -15.56 -8.87
C ILE A 146 1.42 -16.79 -9.52
N PRO A 147 1.44 -16.90 -10.87
CA PRO A 147 2.20 -17.94 -11.55
C PRO A 147 3.69 -17.59 -11.51
N ILE A 148 4.51 -18.53 -11.04
CA ILE A 148 5.97 -18.40 -10.99
C ILE A 148 6.58 -19.47 -11.91
N SER A 149 7.25 -19.03 -12.96
CA SER A 149 8.00 -19.91 -13.84
C SER A 149 9.38 -20.21 -13.26
N ARG A 150 9.74 -21.47 -13.14
CA ARG A 150 11.05 -21.93 -12.70
C ARG A 150 11.70 -22.76 -13.78
N GLU A 151 12.98 -22.54 -14.00
CA GLU A 151 13.81 -23.38 -14.85
C GLU A 151 14.37 -24.52 -14.01
N ASP A 152 13.86 -25.73 -14.21
CA ASP A 152 14.34 -26.96 -13.59
C ASP A 152 15.19 -27.76 -14.58
N ALA A 153 15.96 -28.72 -14.09
CA ALA A 153 16.88 -29.53 -14.90
C ALA A 153 16.22 -30.30 -16.08
N GLY A 154 14.88 -30.25 -16.20
CA GLY A 154 14.08 -30.92 -17.26
C GLY A 154 13.18 -29.96 -18.07
N GLY A 155 13.24 -28.64 -17.86
CA GLY A 155 12.41 -27.67 -18.56
C GLY A 155 11.81 -26.60 -17.64
N TYR A 156 10.86 -25.81 -18.17
CA TYR A 156 10.15 -24.81 -17.38
C TYR A 156 8.98 -25.45 -16.64
N SER A 157 8.95 -25.34 -15.32
CA SER A 157 7.79 -25.66 -14.49
C SER A 157 7.11 -24.37 -14.01
N THR A 158 5.77 -24.35 -14.05
CA THR A 158 5.01 -23.20 -13.52
C THR A 158 4.40 -23.59 -12.18
N HIS A 159 4.83 -22.93 -11.13
CA HIS A 159 4.26 -23.06 -9.79
C HIS A 159 3.30 -21.89 -9.54
N VAL A 160 2.25 -22.13 -8.77
CA VAL A 160 1.29 -21.09 -8.40
C VAL A 160 1.43 -20.79 -6.92
N VAL A 161 1.61 -19.52 -6.58
CA VAL A 161 1.64 -19.05 -5.19
C VAL A 161 0.40 -18.23 -4.91
N ILE A 162 -0.24 -18.47 -3.76
CA ILE A 162 -1.33 -17.63 -3.28
C ILE A 162 -0.71 -16.58 -2.35
N PRO A 163 -0.77 -15.27 -2.72
CA PRO A 163 0.11 -14.23 -2.16
C PRO A 163 -0.39 -13.65 -0.83
N GLY A 164 -1.06 -14.44 0.03
CA GLY A 164 -1.65 -13.84 1.21
C GLY A 164 -2.28 -14.78 2.21
N ALA A 165 -3.18 -14.19 2.98
CA ALA A 165 -3.97 -14.86 3.99
C ALA A 165 -5.45 -14.45 3.90
N ILE A 166 -6.34 -15.27 4.44
CA ILE A 166 -7.71 -14.87 4.77
C ILE A 166 -7.78 -14.64 6.27
N VAL A 167 -8.19 -13.44 6.65
CA VAL A 167 -8.42 -13.03 8.03
C VAL A 167 -9.89 -13.20 8.35
N SER A 168 -10.21 -13.94 9.40
CA SER A 168 -11.60 -14.16 9.85
C SER A 168 -11.79 -13.59 11.26
N TYR A 169 -12.84 -12.80 11.47
CA TYR A 169 -13.21 -12.21 12.74
C TYR A 169 -14.74 -12.04 12.82
N ARG A 170 -15.38 -12.46 13.92
CA ARG A 170 -16.84 -12.40 14.10
C ARG A 170 -17.64 -12.94 12.89
N ASN A 171 -17.23 -14.10 12.33
CA ASN A 171 -17.84 -14.76 11.16
C ASN A 171 -17.75 -13.98 9.82
N HIS A 172 -16.97 -12.92 9.76
CA HIS A 172 -16.65 -12.21 8.52
C HIS A 172 -15.22 -12.52 8.08
N GLU A 173 -14.99 -12.55 6.78
CA GLU A 173 -13.68 -12.81 6.19
C GLU A 173 -13.22 -11.64 5.34
N TYR A 174 -11.91 -11.34 5.37
CA TYR A 174 -11.28 -10.35 4.52
C TYR A 174 -9.90 -10.83 4.06
N PRO A 175 -9.54 -10.64 2.79
CA PRO A 175 -8.22 -11.02 2.29
C PRO A 175 -7.13 -10.06 2.81
N ALA A 176 -6.00 -10.64 3.17
CA ALA A 176 -4.75 -9.95 3.47
C ALA A 176 -3.73 -10.27 2.38
N LYS A 177 -3.53 -9.38 1.40
CA LYS A 177 -2.47 -9.51 0.39
C LYS A 177 -1.15 -9.16 1.08
N VAL A 178 -0.33 -10.16 1.39
CA VAL A 178 0.95 -9.94 2.10
C VAL A 178 2.15 -9.88 1.16
N VAL A 179 2.06 -10.49 -0.02
CA VAL A 179 3.07 -10.35 -1.07
C VAL A 179 2.74 -9.11 -1.89
N VAL A 180 3.66 -8.18 -1.90
CA VAL A 180 3.60 -6.93 -2.66
C VAL A 180 4.53 -7.08 -3.86
N ALA A 181 4.00 -6.96 -5.07
CA ALA A 181 4.82 -7.00 -6.27
C ALA A 181 5.65 -5.72 -6.37
N ASP A 182 6.94 -5.85 -6.64
CA ASP A 182 7.80 -4.72 -6.95
C ASP A 182 7.71 -4.43 -8.45
N PRO A 183 7.26 -3.25 -8.88
CA PRO A 183 7.23 -2.87 -10.29
C PRO A 183 8.60 -2.90 -10.98
N SER A 184 9.69 -2.70 -10.24
CA SER A 184 11.06 -2.79 -10.74
C SER A 184 11.58 -4.23 -10.83
N GLY A 185 10.82 -5.20 -10.35
CA GLY A 185 11.14 -6.64 -10.40
C GLY A 185 12.30 -7.08 -9.52
N SER A 186 12.94 -6.19 -8.76
CA SER A 186 14.22 -6.50 -8.11
C SER A 186 14.12 -6.88 -6.64
N ASP A 187 13.08 -6.54 -5.89
CA ASP A 187 13.10 -6.76 -4.43
C ASP A 187 11.70 -6.83 -3.78
N TRP A 188 10.80 -7.64 -4.36
CA TRP A 188 9.43 -7.82 -3.85
C TRP A 188 9.38 -8.18 -2.36
N MET A 189 10.36 -8.95 -1.86
CA MET A 189 10.43 -9.37 -0.47
C MET A 189 10.69 -8.19 0.47
N LYS A 190 11.51 -7.23 0.05
CA LYS A 190 11.81 -6.02 0.84
C LYS A 190 10.53 -5.21 1.06
N TYR A 191 9.82 -4.87 -0.02
CA TYR A 191 8.59 -4.09 0.04
C TYR A 191 7.47 -4.85 0.77
N SER A 192 7.37 -6.17 0.54
CA SER A 192 6.41 -7.02 1.27
C SER A 192 6.67 -7.02 2.79
N ASN A 193 7.92 -6.98 3.22
CA ASN A 193 8.27 -6.88 4.64
C ASN A 193 7.99 -5.49 5.22
N GLU A 194 8.25 -4.44 4.45
CA GLU A 194 7.99 -3.06 4.87
C GLU A 194 6.49 -2.83 5.14
N GLU A 195 5.63 -3.43 4.33
CA GLU A 195 4.18 -3.30 4.45
C GLU A 195 3.50 -4.42 5.24
N LEU A 196 4.26 -5.41 5.75
CA LEU A 196 3.69 -6.62 6.34
C LEU A 196 2.77 -6.34 7.54
N GLU A 197 3.19 -5.46 8.46
CA GLU A 197 2.35 -5.06 9.60
C GLU A 197 1.03 -4.46 9.10
N TYR A 198 1.09 -3.52 8.16
CA TYR A 198 -0.09 -2.90 7.59
C TYR A 198 -1.01 -3.93 6.90
N ASN A 199 -0.44 -4.79 6.07
CA ASN A 199 -1.21 -5.76 5.27
C ASN A 199 -1.90 -6.83 6.13
N LEU A 200 -1.40 -7.11 7.32
CA LEU A 200 -2.05 -8.01 8.29
C LEU A 200 -3.06 -7.27 9.21
N VAL A 201 -2.80 -6.00 9.53
CA VAL A 201 -3.63 -5.21 10.44
C VAL A 201 -4.85 -4.60 9.74
N ALA A 202 -4.69 -4.10 8.52
CA ALA A 202 -5.75 -3.42 7.80
C ALA A 202 -7.01 -4.29 7.57
N PRO A 203 -6.90 -5.57 7.17
CA PRO A 203 -8.04 -6.48 7.09
C PRO A 203 -8.76 -6.66 8.42
N LEU A 204 -8.01 -6.87 9.51
CA LEU A 204 -8.58 -7.04 10.83
C LEU A 204 -9.33 -5.78 11.29
N ARG A 205 -8.73 -4.61 11.13
CA ARG A 205 -9.36 -3.33 11.48
C ARG A 205 -10.65 -3.08 10.72
N ARG A 206 -10.72 -3.50 9.45
CA ARG A 206 -11.95 -3.46 8.66
C ARG A 206 -13.03 -4.39 9.20
N LEU A 207 -12.63 -5.60 9.60
CA LEU A 207 -13.54 -6.58 10.19
C LEU A 207 -14.05 -6.18 11.58
N MET A 208 -13.29 -5.35 12.32
CA MET A 208 -13.71 -4.80 13.61
C MET A 208 -14.75 -3.68 13.46
N LYS A 209 -14.80 -2.99 12.31
CA LYS A 209 -15.84 -2.00 12.03
C LYS A 209 -17.19 -2.69 11.83
N THR A 210 -18.19 -2.21 12.55
CA THR A 210 -19.54 -2.78 12.52
C THR A 210 -20.25 -2.50 11.19
N GLU A 211 -19.92 -1.39 10.54
CA GLU A 211 -20.50 -0.98 9.26
C GLU A 211 -19.43 -0.86 8.19
N LYS A 212 -19.74 -1.32 6.97
CA LYS A 212 -18.91 -1.11 5.79
C LYS A 212 -18.91 0.37 5.44
N PRO A 213 -17.74 0.97 5.11
CA PRO A 213 -17.69 2.33 4.61
C PRO A 213 -18.57 2.49 3.36
N LYS A 214 -19.15 3.68 3.21
CA LYS A 214 -20.11 4.00 2.15
C LYS A 214 -19.43 4.79 1.04
N VAL A 215 -19.48 4.26 -0.17
CA VAL A 215 -18.90 4.88 -1.37
C VAL A 215 -20.03 5.21 -2.34
N ALA A 216 -20.06 6.42 -2.88
CA ALA A 216 -21.05 6.81 -3.86
C ALA A 216 -20.41 7.25 -5.17
N TYR A 217 -20.97 6.82 -6.27
CA TYR A 217 -20.74 7.43 -7.58
C TYR A 217 -21.69 8.63 -7.72
N LEU A 218 -21.14 9.77 -8.15
CA LEU A 218 -21.93 10.95 -8.46
C LEU A 218 -22.64 10.75 -9.81
N ASP A 219 -23.89 11.18 -9.86
CA ASP A 219 -24.71 11.26 -11.05
C ASP A 219 -25.36 12.65 -11.16
N GLY A 220 -25.71 13.06 -12.39
CA GLY A 220 -26.46 14.29 -12.65
C GLY A 220 -25.69 15.32 -13.45
N HIS A 221 -24.38 15.12 -13.69
CA HIS A 221 -23.54 16.00 -14.50
C HIS A 221 -23.00 15.27 -15.74
N GLY A 222 -23.73 14.25 -16.22
CA GLY A 222 -23.36 13.47 -17.39
C GLY A 222 -22.17 12.56 -17.16
N GLU A 223 -22.01 12.06 -15.94
CA GLU A 223 -21.01 11.08 -15.56
C GLU A 223 -21.24 9.74 -16.28
N LEU A 224 -20.25 8.87 -16.20
CA LEU A 224 -20.35 7.50 -16.73
C LEU A 224 -21.52 6.76 -16.09
N ASP A 225 -22.30 6.09 -16.92
CA ASP A 225 -23.45 5.33 -16.50
C ASP A 225 -23.10 4.09 -15.67
N PHE A 226 -24.13 3.41 -15.16
CA PHE A 226 -23.98 2.21 -14.36
C PHE A 226 -23.19 1.11 -15.10
N TRP A 227 -23.45 0.88 -16.37
CA TRP A 227 -22.83 -0.21 -17.13
C TRP A 227 -21.35 0.06 -17.41
N SER A 228 -21.00 1.32 -17.66
CA SER A 228 -19.63 1.77 -17.90
C SER A 228 -18.73 1.72 -16.66
N THR A 229 -19.32 1.65 -15.45
CA THR A 229 -18.61 1.57 -14.17
C THR A 229 -18.91 0.30 -13.38
N SER A 230 -19.68 -0.65 -13.97
CA SER A 230 -20.20 -1.82 -13.28
C SER A 230 -19.11 -2.75 -12.75
N TRP A 231 -18.01 -2.92 -13.48
CA TRP A 231 -16.90 -3.77 -13.05
C TRP A 231 -16.28 -3.26 -11.75
N THR A 232 -15.87 -2.00 -11.71
CA THR A 232 -15.26 -1.40 -10.51
C THR A 232 -16.24 -1.35 -9.35
N ALA A 233 -17.52 -1.06 -9.62
CA ALA A 233 -18.57 -1.10 -8.61
C ALA A 233 -18.73 -2.50 -8.00
N MET A 234 -18.75 -3.56 -8.81
CA MET A 234 -18.80 -4.95 -8.34
C MET A 234 -17.58 -5.33 -7.48
N GLN A 235 -16.37 -4.89 -7.85
CA GLN A 235 -15.18 -5.13 -7.06
C GLN A 235 -15.24 -4.39 -5.70
N LEU A 236 -15.67 -3.13 -5.71
CA LEU A 236 -15.82 -2.32 -4.50
C LEU A 236 -16.93 -2.84 -3.56
N GLN A 237 -18.06 -3.35 -4.10
CA GLN A 237 -19.17 -3.89 -3.30
C GLN A 237 -18.77 -5.06 -2.38
N ARG A 238 -17.68 -5.74 -2.69
CA ARG A 238 -17.13 -6.80 -1.82
C ARG A 238 -16.79 -6.24 -0.43
N PHE A 239 -16.35 -4.98 -0.36
CA PHE A 239 -15.76 -4.38 0.83
C PHE A 239 -16.45 -3.12 1.31
N TYR A 240 -17.28 -2.51 0.47
CA TYR A 240 -17.95 -1.22 0.69
C TYR A 240 -19.44 -1.32 0.41
N ASN A 241 -20.20 -0.41 1.01
CA ASN A 241 -21.57 -0.13 0.57
C ASN A 241 -21.49 0.86 -0.58
N VAL A 242 -21.68 0.37 -1.80
CA VAL A 242 -21.56 1.19 -3.02
C VAL A 242 -22.94 1.59 -3.51
N GLY A 243 -23.13 2.89 -3.71
CA GLY A 243 -24.36 3.48 -4.25
C GLY A 243 -24.10 4.49 -5.36
N ARG A 244 -25.16 5.06 -5.90
CA ARG A 244 -25.14 6.21 -6.81
C ARG A 244 -26.00 7.31 -6.22
N ILE A 245 -25.64 8.57 -6.44
CA ILE A 245 -26.31 9.73 -5.85
C ILE A 245 -26.36 10.90 -6.82
N THR A 246 -27.54 11.53 -6.95
CA THR A 246 -27.72 12.82 -7.58
C THR A 246 -27.81 13.90 -6.52
N LEU A 247 -27.22 15.06 -6.79
CA LEU A 247 -27.26 16.18 -5.84
C LEU A 247 -28.57 16.95 -5.95
N ASP A 248 -29.02 17.23 -7.17
CA ASP A 248 -30.26 17.97 -7.50
C ASP A 248 -30.39 19.30 -6.72
N GLY A 249 -29.28 19.93 -6.37
CA GLY A 249 -29.27 21.13 -5.53
C GLY A 249 -29.73 20.91 -4.08
N LYS A 250 -29.90 19.68 -3.63
CA LYS A 250 -30.38 19.35 -2.28
C LYS A 250 -29.22 19.39 -1.29
N VAL A 251 -29.22 20.33 -0.38
CA VAL A 251 -28.17 20.52 0.66
C VAL A 251 -27.90 19.26 1.49
N ASN A 252 -28.92 18.43 1.65
CA ASN A 252 -28.82 17.17 2.38
C ASN A 252 -28.52 15.95 1.49
N ALA A 253 -28.15 16.12 0.23
CA ALA A 253 -27.84 14.99 -0.65
C ALA A 253 -26.69 14.13 -0.10
N LEU A 254 -25.58 14.75 0.28
CA LEU A 254 -24.39 14.07 0.85
C LEU A 254 -24.35 14.05 2.37
N ARG A 255 -25.36 14.57 3.07
CA ARG A 255 -25.36 14.77 4.51
C ARG A 255 -26.64 14.27 5.17
N ASN A 256 -26.53 13.70 6.36
CA ASN A 256 -27.68 13.42 7.21
C ASN A 256 -28.15 14.72 7.89
N ILE A 257 -29.45 14.90 7.97
CA ILE A 257 -30.07 15.98 8.76
C ILE A 257 -30.89 15.28 9.84
N LYS A 258 -30.63 15.63 11.10
CA LYS A 258 -31.39 15.13 12.26
C LYS A 258 -32.33 16.23 12.73
N ILE A 259 -33.54 15.85 13.11
CA ILE A 259 -34.47 16.75 13.79
C ILE A 259 -34.15 16.64 15.29
N GLU A 260 -33.66 17.73 15.90
CA GLU A 260 -33.31 17.77 17.34
C GLU A 260 -34.58 17.73 18.20
N ASP A 261 -35.58 18.44 17.76
CA ASP A 261 -36.84 18.58 18.49
C ASP A 261 -38.01 18.57 17.50
N THR A 262 -38.90 17.62 17.67
CA THR A 262 -40.11 17.48 16.84
C THR A 262 -41.11 18.62 17.05
N ILE A 263 -40.98 19.38 18.15
CA ILE A 263 -41.88 20.51 18.48
C ILE A 263 -41.39 21.80 17.85
N SER A 264 -40.08 22.08 17.93
CA SER A 264 -39.49 23.33 17.38
C SER A 264 -39.08 23.18 15.90
N GLY A 265 -39.03 21.96 15.38
CA GLY A 265 -38.58 21.70 14.00
C GLY A 265 -37.10 22.03 13.77
N LYS A 266 -36.30 22.23 14.85
CA LYS A 266 -34.90 22.59 14.73
C LYS A 266 -34.09 21.44 14.13
N LEU A 267 -33.45 21.71 13.01
CA LEU A 267 -32.59 20.75 12.32
C LEU A 267 -31.18 20.79 12.92
N ILE A 268 -30.62 19.62 13.26
CA ILE A 268 -29.23 19.47 13.60
C ILE A 268 -28.48 18.91 12.39
N PRO A 269 -27.35 19.51 12.02
CA PRO A 269 -26.47 18.94 11.02
C PRO A 269 -25.93 17.58 11.49
N GLY A 270 -26.15 16.56 10.65
CA GLY A 270 -25.61 15.22 10.88
C GLY A 270 -24.28 15.01 10.16
N GLU A 271 -23.77 13.80 10.29
CA GLU A 271 -22.56 13.32 9.60
C GLU A 271 -22.78 13.15 8.10
N ASN A 272 -21.68 13.05 7.35
CA ASN A 272 -21.72 12.69 5.95
C ASN A 272 -22.41 11.34 5.73
N LYS A 273 -23.22 11.22 4.69
CA LYS A 273 -23.88 9.96 4.32
C LYS A 273 -22.92 8.95 3.73
N TYR A 274 -21.84 9.45 3.11
CA TYR A 274 -20.83 8.67 2.42
C TYR A 274 -19.44 9.05 2.93
N ASP A 275 -18.52 8.09 2.89
CA ASP A 275 -17.12 8.33 3.24
C ASP A 275 -16.33 8.82 2.01
N VAL A 276 -16.66 8.29 0.84
CA VAL A 276 -16.00 8.62 -0.43
C VAL A 276 -17.03 8.89 -1.51
N LEU A 277 -16.80 9.95 -2.27
CA LEU A 277 -17.51 10.29 -3.50
C LEU A 277 -16.59 10.04 -4.70
N ILE A 278 -17.07 9.33 -5.71
CA ILE A 278 -16.39 9.11 -7.00
C ILE A 278 -17.08 9.94 -8.05
N VAL A 279 -16.37 10.86 -8.67
CA VAL A 279 -16.82 11.69 -9.77
C VAL A 279 -16.19 11.16 -11.06
N ALA A 280 -16.95 10.41 -11.85
CA ALA A 280 -16.44 9.63 -12.97
C ALA A 280 -16.82 10.27 -14.31
N GLN A 281 -15.92 10.99 -14.93
CA GLN A 281 -16.05 11.58 -16.26
C GLN A 281 -17.32 12.45 -16.44
N PRO A 282 -17.53 13.51 -15.64
CA PRO A 282 -18.63 14.43 -15.85
C PRO A 282 -18.49 15.14 -17.20
N THR A 283 -19.61 15.31 -17.90
CA THR A 283 -19.65 15.95 -19.22
C THR A 283 -20.49 17.23 -19.24
N GLN A 284 -21.26 17.48 -18.18
CA GLN A 284 -22.12 18.63 -18.03
C GLN A 284 -21.59 19.58 -16.94
N PRO A 285 -21.85 20.89 -17.05
CA PRO A 285 -21.38 21.87 -16.06
C PRO A 285 -21.98 21.65 -14.68
N PHE A 286 -21.15 21.85 -13.64
CA PHE A 286 -21.58 21.88 -12.26
C PHE A 286 -22.25 23.22 -11.95
N LYS A 287 -23.45 23.15 -11.36
CA LYS A 287 -24.13 24.33 -10.84
C LYS A 287 -23.48 24.78 -9.53
N GLU A 288 -23.60 26.07 -9.19
CA GLU A 288 -23.03 26.61 -7.94
C GLU A 288 -23.53 25.85 -6.70
N TYR A 289 -24.80 25.46 -6.67
CA TYR A 289 -25.37 24.64 -5.59
C TYR A 289 -24.68 23.28 -5.44
N ASP A 290 -24.42 22.61 -6.54
CA ASP A 290 -23.80 21.28 -6.52
C ASP A 290 -22.33 21.39 -6.10
N LYS A 291 -21.61 22.42 -6.58
CA LYS A 291 -20.24 22.73 -6.11
C LYS A 291 -20.21 22.98 -4.60
N TYR A 292 -21.17 23.79 -4.09
CA TYR A 292 -21.28 24.04 -2.66
C TYR A 292 -21.53 22.77 -1.84
N ILE A 293 -22.44 21.89 -2.29
CA ILE A 293 -22.75 20.64 -1.61
C ILE A 293 -21.49 19.74 -1.52
N ILE A 294 -20.72 19.65 -2.60
CA ILE A 294 -19.48 18.88 -2.64
C ILE A 294 -18.40 19.54 -1.78
N ASP A 295 -18.24 20.84 -1.86
CA ASP A 295 -17.30 21.59 -1.00
C ASP A 295 -17.58 21.34 0.47
N GLN A 296 -18.83 21.48 0.89
CA GLN A 296 -19.22 21.28 2.29
C GLN A 296 -19.17 19.80 2.72
N PHE A 297 -19.30 18.86 1.80
CA PHE A 297 -19.01 17.45 2.05
C PHE A 297 -17.52 17.26 2.39
N ILE A 298 -16.62 17.90 1.64
CA ILE A 298 -15.17 17.87 1.86
C ILE A 298 -14.81 18.57 3.17
N MET A 299 -15.42 19.74 3.45
CA MET A 299 -15.20 20.49 4.68
C MET A 299 -15.55 19.68 5.95
N ARG A 300 -16.39 18.65 5.81
CA ARG A 300 -16.74 17.71 6.89
C ARG A 300 -15.98 16.38 6.84
N GLY A 301 -14.79 16.38 6.24
CA GLY A 301 -13.93 15.21 6.16
C GLY A 301 -14.32 14.18 5.09
N GLY A 302 -15.28 14.52 4.21
CA GLY A 302 -15.60 13.71 3.04
C GLY A 302 -14.41 13.65 2.06
N LYS A 303 -14.23 12.53 1.39
CA LYS A 303 -13.12 12.31 0.47
C LYS A 303 -13.65 12.17 -0.95
N VAL A 304 -12.89 12.65 -1.93
CA VAL A 304 -13.34 12.62 -3.34
C VAL A 304 -12.25 12.04 -4.24
N LEU A 305 -12.67 11.14 -5.12
CA LEU A 305 -11.90 10.67 -6.26
C LEU A 305 -12.45 11.37 -7.51
N TRP A 306 -11.65 12.29 -8.06
CA TRP A 306 -11.96 13.05 -9.25
C TRP A 306 -11.32 12.41 -10.47
N LEU A 307 -12.12 11.97 -11.45
CA LEU A 307 -11.70 11.39 -12.72
C LEU A 307 -12.27 12.28 -13.82
N ILE A 308 -11.46 13.21 -14.33
CA ILE A 308 -11.98 14.38 -15.07
C ILE A 308 -11.31 14.51 -16.43
N ASP A 309 -12.10 14.55 -17.47
CA ASP A 309 -11.66 14.99 -18.80
C ASP A 309 -11.90 16.49 -18.95
N ASN A 310 -10.84 17.26 -19.05
CA ASN A 310 -10.94 18.70 -19.29
C ASN A 310 -11.17 19.09 -20.76
N THR A 311 -11.21 18.10 -21.66
CA THR A 311 -11.43 18.29 -23.10
C THR A 311 -12.57 17.42 -23.58
N THR A 312 -13.07 17.72 -24.79
CA THR A 312 -14.12 16.93 -25.44
C THR A 312 -13.58 15.75 -26.24
N ALA A 313 -12.28 15.43 -26.12
CA ALA A 313 -11.66 14.33 -26.83
C ALA A 313 -12.27 12.97 -26.44
N SER A 314 -12.47 12.09 -27.40
CA SER A 314 -13.01 10.75 -27.20
C SER A 314 -12.55 9.81 -28.30
N LEU A 315 -12.11 8.61 -27.90
CA LEU A 315 -11.67 7.58 -28.85
C LEU A 315 -12.85 7.04 -29.67
N ASP A 316 -14.02 6.91 -29.04
CA ASP A 316 -15.24 6.46 -29.74
C ASP A 316 -15.61 7.42 -30.87
N SER A 317 -15.58 8.73 -30.60
CA SER A 317 -15.84 9.76 -31.64
C SER A 317 -14.80 9.69 -32.76
N LEU A 318 -13.54 9.53 -32.41
CA LEU A 318 -12.43 9.50 -33.37
C LEU A 318 -12.52 8.32 -34.33
N GLN A 319 -12.91 7.14 -33.83
CA GLN A 319 -13.07 5.94 -34.66
C GLN A 319 -14.24 6.03 -35.66
N HIS A 320 -15.28 6.80 -35.33
CA HIS A 320 -16.44 6.99 -36.22
C HIS A 320 -16.18 8.01 -37.32
N VAL A 321 -15.43 9.10 -37.01
CA VAL A 321 -15.29 10.25 -37.93
C VAL A 321 -13.88 10.37 -38.49
N GLY A 322 -12.87 9.69 -37.91
CA GLY A 322 -11.46 9.73 -38.32
C GLY A 322 -10.69 10.97 -37.85
N GLU A 323 -11.36 12.08 -37.61
CA GLU A 323 -10.81 13.32 -37.02
C GLU A 323 -11.91 14.12 -36.33
N PHE A 324 -11.56 14.87 -35.29
CA PHE A 324 -12.48 15.79 -34.62
C PHE A 324 -11.74 17.00 -34.04
N PHE A 325 -12.51 18.03 -33.66
CA PHE A 325 -11.99 19.23 -33.05
C PHE A 325 -12.13 19.13 -31.52
N ALA A 326 -11.03 18.88 -30.83
CA ALA A 326 -11.01 18.83 -29.37
C ALA A 326 -11.06 20.26 -28.80
N THR A 327 -12.03 20.50 -27.92
CA THR A 327 -12.23 21.79 -27.26
C THR A 327 -12.19 21.61 -25.74
N PRO A 328 -11.90 22.69 -24.98
CA PRO A 328 -12.06 22.67 -23.52
C PRO A 328 -13.49 22.28 -23.13
N ARG A 329 -13.62 21.44 -22.11
CA ARG A 329 -14.92 21.05 -21.54
C ARG A 329 -15.35 22.05 -20.47
N ALA A 330 -16.52 22.64 -20.63
CA ALA A 330 -17.04 23.65 -19.72
C ALA A 330 -17.69 23.02 -18.48
N LEU A 331 -16.91 22.50 -17.56
CA LEU A 331 -17.41 21.91 -16.31
C LEU A 331 -17.67 22.92 -15.22
N TYR A 332 -17.05 24.12 -15.28
CA TYR A 332 -17.13 25.19 -14.28
C TYR A 332 -16.75 24.79 -12.85
N ILE A 333 -15.82 23.83 -12.70
CA ILE A 333 -15.35 23.31 -11.41
C ILE A 333 -13.89 23.69 -11.10
N ASN A 334 -13.21 24.35 -12.03
CA ASN A 334 -11.79 24.66 -11.91
C ASN A 334 -11.46 25.63 -10.77
N ASP A 335 -12.38 26.50 -10.39
CA ASP A 335 -12.27 27.42 -9.23
C ASP A 335 -12.17 26.63 -7.93
N LEU A 336 -12.97 25.56 -7.79
CA LEU A 336 -12.93 24.64 -6.67
C LEU A 336 -11.57 23.92 -6.60
N PHE A 337 -11.12 23.36 -7.72
CA PHE A 337 -9.84 22.65 -7.79
C PHE A 337 -8.65 23.57 -7.51
N PHE A 338 -8.69 24.82 -8.01
CA PHE A 338 -7.64 25.79 -7.77
C PHE A 338 -7.51 26.11 -6.28
N THR A 339 -8.64 26.27 -5.58
CA THR A 339 -8.66 26.48 -4.12
C THR A 339 -8.09 25.26 -3.38
N TYR A 340 -8.29 24.07 -3.90
CA TYR A 340 -7.73 22.83 -3.34
C TYR A 340 -6.27 22.56 -3.76
N GLY A 341 -5.67 23.49 -4.50
CA GLY A 341 -4.25 23.44 -4.84
C GLY A 341 -3.90 22.64 -6.07
N VAL A 342 -4.86 22.39 -6.97
CA VAL A 342 -4.70 21.67 -8.22
C VAL A 342 -5.29 22.46 -9.37
N ARG A 343 -4.62 22.42 -10.53
CA ARG A 343 -5.17 22.91 -11.78
C ARG A 343 -5.11 21.79 -12.83
N LEU A 344 -6.26 21.38 -13.31
CA LEU A 344 -6.37 20.51 -14.48
C LEU A 344 -6.35 21.39 -15.73
N ASN A 345 -5.32 21.23 -16.57
CA ASN A 345 -5.16 22.07 -17.76
C ASN A 345 -6.09 21.59 -18.88
N THR A 346 -6.51 22.54 -19.74
CA THR A 346 -7.34 22.25 -20.91
C THR A 346 -6.44 21.95 -22.12
N ASP A 347 -5.63 20.92 -21.99
CA ASP A 347 -4.71 20.43 -22.99
C ASP A 347 -4.87 18.92 -23.20
N LEU A 348 -4.15 18.37 -24.16
CA LEU A 348 -4.05 16.95 -24.44
C LEU A 348 -2.59 16.52 -24.41
N ILE A 349 -2.33 15.37 -23.85
CA ILE A 349 -1.01 14.78 -23.79
C ILE A 349 -0.82 13.79 -24.95
N GLN A 350 0.30 13.92 -25.66
CA GLN A 350 0.85 12.90 -26.52
C GLN A 350 2.12 12.35 -25.86
N ASP A 351 2.23 11.03 -25.80
CA ASP A 351 3.41 10.36 -25.25
C ASP A 351 3.93 9.27 -26.22
N LEU A 352 5.23 9.02 -26.21
CA LEU A 352 5.82 7.92 -26.98
C LEU A 352 5.62 6.56 -26.29
N SER A 353 5.37 6.53 -24.97
CA SER A 353 4.82 5.37 -24.27
C SER A 353 3.31 5.34 -24.48
N CYS A 354 2.87 4.68 -25.54
CA CYS A 354 1.48 4.71 -25.97
C CYS A 354 1.01 3.39 -26.55
N MET A 355 -0.31 3.22 -26.53
CA MET A 355 -0.98 2.03 -27.01
C MET A 355 -1.19 2.06 -28.52
N PRO A 356 -1.16 0.90 -29.19
CA PRO A 356 -1.52 0.80 -30.60
C PRO A 356 -3.04 0.77 -30.75
N VAL A 357 -3.55 1.55 -31.70
CA VAL A 357 -4.96 1.61 -32.09
C VAL A 357 -5.12 1.08 -33.52
N PRO A 358 -6.15 0.28 -33.83
CA PRO A 358 -6.40 -0.18 -35.18
C PRO A 358 -6.75 1.01 -36.09
N GLN A 359 -6.00 1.16 -37.18
CA GLN A 359 -6.21 2.20 -38.19
C GLN A 359 -6.44 1.56 -39.55
N GLN A 360 -7.42 2.05 -40.27
CA GLN A 360 -7.69 1.61 -41.63
C GLN A 360 -6.58 2.14 -42.56
N VAL A 361 -5.82 1.23 -43.16
CA VAL A 361 -4.67 1.57 -44.03
C VAL A 361 -4.99 1.41 -45.51
N SER A 362 -5.93 0.55 -45.86
CA SER A 362 -6.35 0.29 -47.24
C SER A 362 -7.74 -0.34 -47.30
N ILE A 363 -8.29 -0.41 -48.49
CA ILE A 363 -9.50 -1.20 -48.80
C ILE A 363 -9.12 -2.17 -49.92
N ILE A 364 -9.32 -3.45 -49.69
CA ILE A 364 -9.12 -4.50 -50.72
C ILE A 364 -10.45 -5.10 -51.05
N GLY A 365 -10.97 -4.85 -52.30
CA GLY A 365 -12.35 -5.07 -52.63
C GLY A 365 -13.25 -4.15 -51.78
N ASP A 366 -14.30 -4.69 -51.16
CA ASP A 366 -15.18 -3.95 -50.23
C ASP A 366 -14.79 -4.15 -48.75
N GLN A 367 -13.59 -4.72 -48.49
CA GLN A 367 -13.16 -5.04 -47.12
C GLN A 367 -12.08 -4.05 -46.64
N PRO A 368 -12.30 -3.29 -45.56
CA PRO A 368 -11.30 -2.42 -44.96
C PRO A 368 -10.19 -3.27 -44.31
N GLN A 369 -8.95 -2.86 -44.55
CA GLN A 369 -7.76 -3.48 -43.95
C GLN A 369 -7.28 -2.61 -42.80
N TYR A 370 -7.17 -3.19 -41.61
CA TYR A 370 -6.72 -2.52 -40.40
C TYR A 370 -5.28 -2.93 -40.04
N LYS A 371 -4.50 -1.96 -39.58
CA LYS A 371 -3.18 -2.18 -39.00
C LYS A 371 -3.12 -1.49 -37.64
N PHE A 372 -2.52 -2.16 -36.66
CA PHE A 372 -2.24 -1.57 -35.38
C PHE A 372 -1.08 -0.58 -35.49
N MET A 373 -1.34 0.67 -35.12
CA MET A 373 -0.34 1.74 -35.15
C MET A 373 -0.31 2.46 -33.80
N ALA A 374 0.89 2.81 -33.32
CA ALA A 374 1.05 3.56 -32.08
C ALA A 374 0.25 4.87 -32.14
N PHE A 375 -0.54 5.13 -31.13
CA PHE A 375 -1.39 6.31 -31.08
C PHE A 375 -1.07 7.14 -29.84
N PRO A 376 -0.28 8.24 -29.99
CA PRO A 376 0.29 8.97 -28.86
C PRO A 376 -0.69 9.54 -27.83
N TYR A 377 -1.97 9.67 -28.16
CA TYR A 377 -3.00 10.13 -27.23
C TYR A 377 -3.59 9.01 -26.33
N CYS A 378 -3.30 7.73 -26.65
CA CYS A 378 -3.66 6.60 -25.79
C CYS A 378 -2.40 6.20 -25.01
N LEU A 379 -2.25 6.71 -23.80
CA LEU A 379 -1.06 6.57 -23.00
C LEU A 379 -0.97 5.17 -22.37
N ASP A 380 0.25 4.65 -22.32
CA ASP A 380 0.66 3.53 -21.49
C ASP A 380 1.52 4.09 -20.33
N ILE A 381 0.88 4.32 -19.18
CA ILE A 381 1.50 4.96 -18.03
C ILE A 381 2.20 3.91 -17.19
N VAL A 382 3.53 3.97 -17.15
CA VAL A 382 4.40 3.06 -16.38
C VAL A 382 5.23 3.79 -15.32
N ASN A 383 5.13 5.14 -15.25
CA ASN A 383 5.88 5.94 -14.29
C ASN A 383 5.01 6.32 -13.10
N PHE A 384 5.31 5.72 -11.97
CA PHE A 384 4.57 5.89 -10.72
C PHE A 384 5.42 6.58 -9.65
N GLY A 385 4.76 7.39 -8.82
CA GLY A 385 5.36 7.98 -7.63
C GLY A 385 5.62 6.93 -6.53
N ASP A 386 6.45 7.27 -5.56
CA ASP A 386 6.65 6.41 -4.38
C ASP A 386 5.48 6.57 -3.40
N HIS A 387 4.32 6.02 -3.77
CA HIS A 387 3.13 6.09 -2.93
C HIS A 387 2.38 4.74 -2.91
N PRO A 388 1.80 4.32 -1.76
CA PRO A 388 1.09 3.04 -1.62
C PRO A 388 -0.05 2.80 -2.62
N ILE A 389 -0.70 3.85 -3.12
CA ILE A 389 -1.77 3.73 -4.11
C ILE A 389 -1.26 3.10 -5.41
N VAL A 390 -0.03 3.43 -5.82
CA VAL A 390 0.51 3.10 -7.16
C VAL A 390 1.70 2.15 -7.13
N ARG A 391 2.24 1.84 -5.94
CA ARG A 391 3.49 1.06 -5.78
C ARG A 391 3.48 -0.31 -6.45
N ASN A 392 2.33 -0.94 -6.58
CA ASN A 392 2.19 -2.31 -7.08
C ASN A 392 1.57 -2.41 -8.47
N LEU A 393 1.43 -1.28 -9.14
CA LEU A 393 0.88 -1.21 -10.48
C LEU A 393 2.01 -1.37 -11.52
N LYS A 394 1.69 -2.02 -12.63
CA LYS A 394 2.64 -2.23 -13.74
C LYS A 394 2.45 -1.17 -14.81
N ASP A 395 1.21 -1.04 -15.27
CA ASP A 395 0.84 -0.18 -16.38
C ASP A 395 -0.62 0.28 -16.24
N ILE A 396 -0.90 1.49 -16.65
CA ILE A 396 -2.25 2.07 -16.66
C ILE A 396 -2.56 2.57 -18.05
N LYS A 397 -3.67 2.11 -18.62
CA LYS A 397 -4.21 2.66 -19.87
C LYS A 397 -4.93 3.96 -19.58
N SER A 398 -4.60 5.02 -20.33
CA SER A 398 -5.22 6.34 -20.23
C SER A 398 -5.47 6.92 -21.61
N ASP A 399 -6.68 7.33 -21.89
CA ASP A 399 -7.09 7.86 -23.20
C ASP A 399 -7.33 9.37 -23.10
N PHE A 400 -6.59 10.17 -23.89
CA PHE A 400 -6.70 11.63 -23.96
C PHE A 400 -6.50 12.38 -22.64
N ALA A 401 -5.60 11.93 -21.80
CA ALA A 401 -5.25 12.63 -20.57
C ALA A 401 -4.82 14.09 -20.82
N GLY A 402 -5.19 14.96 -19.90
CA GLY A 402 -4.66 16.31 -19.79
C GLY A 402 -3.50 16.42 -18.79
N SER A 403 -2.83 17.56 -18.73
CA SER A 403 -1.80 17.79 -17.72
C SER A 403 -2.37 18.37 -16.41
N ILE A 404 -1.68 18.09 -15.31
CA ILE A 404 -2.03 18.60 -13.98
C ILE A 404 -0.90 19.49 -13.47
N ASP A 405 -1.25 20.70 -13.01
CA ASP A 405 -0.34 21.58 -12.28
C ASP A 405 -0.70 21.58 -10.78
N LEU A 406 0.32 21.55 -9.94
CA LEU A 406 0.18 21.78 -8.50
C LEU A 406 0.31 23.30 -8.25
N VAL A 407 -0.78 23.91 -7.80
CA VAL A 407 -0.89 25.38 -7.62
C VAL A 407 -1.03 25.78 -6.15
N GLY A 408 -0.64 27.02 -5.84
CA GLY A 408 -0.73 27.55 -4.47
C GLY A 408 0.33 26.97 -3.52
N ASN A 409 0.72 27.79 -2.54
CA ASN A 409 1.71 27.45 -1.50
C ASN A 409 1.03 27.29 -0.13
N ASN A 410 -0.12 26.61 -0.08
CA ASN A 410 -0.77 26.34 1.20
C ASN A 410 0.03 25.27 1.97
N ALA A 411 0.62 25.66 3.11
CA ALA A 411 1.41 24.78 3.95
C ALA A 411 0.57 23.69 4.65
N ASP A 412 -0.75 23.86 4.70
CA ASP A 412 -1.67 22.90 5.31
C ASP A 412 -2.03 21.74 4.38
N LEU A 413 -1.61 21.83 3.11
CA LEU A 413 -1.87 20.80 2.08
C LEU A 413 -0.58 20.13 1.63
N ASN A 414 -0.54 18.82 1.78
CA ASN A 414 0.50 17.96 1.19
C ASN A 414 0.04 17.48 -0.20
N LYS A 415 0.87 17.68 -1.21
CA LYS A 415 0.58 17.33 -2.61
C LYS A 415 1.56 16.29 -3.10
N THR A 416 1.06 15.12 -3.49
CA THR A 416 1.88 14.00 -3.96
C THR A 416 1.49 13.63 -5.38
N VAL A 417 2.47 13.60 -6.28
CA VAL A 417 2.25 13.12 -7.64
C VAL A 417 2.22 11.60 -7.63
N LEU A 418 1.12 11.01 -8.11
CA LEU A 418 0.91 9.57 -8.16
C LEU A 418 1.38 8.95 -9.47
N MET A 419 1.02 9.58 -10.61
CA MET A 419 1.33 9.08 -11.95
C MET A 419 1.85 10.21 -12.82
N THR A 420 2.83 9.90 -13.67
CA THR A 420 3.39 10.82 -14.65
C THR A 420 3.56 10.13 -16.00
N THR A 421 3.62 10.94 -17.05
CA THR A 421 3.99 10.50 -18.39
C THR A 421 5.46 10.03 -18.47
N SER A 422 5.89 9.59 -19.65
CA SER A 422 7.27 9.18 -19.89
C SER A 422 8.25 10.38 -19.96
N GLU A 423 9.50 10.11 -20.30
CA GLU A 423 10.51 11.14 -20.60
C GLU A 423 10.30 11.82 -21.97
N ARG A 424 9.33 11.37 -22.75
CA ARG A 424 9.08 11.81 -24.13
C ARG A 424 7.62 12.16 -24.33
N THR A 425 7.25 13.32 -23.84
CA THR A 425 5.88 13.83 -23.83
C THR A 425 5.79 15.14 -24.63
N LYS A 426 4.68 15.32 -25.31
CA LYS A 426 4.27 16.56 -25.97
C LYS A 426 2.93 16.98 -25.39
N VAL A 427 2.81 18.23 -24.97
CA VAL A 427 1.56 18.83 -24.51
C VAL A 427 0.97 19.63 -25.67
N VAL A 428 -0.29 19.33 -26.01
CA VAL A 428 -1.03 19.95 -27.13
C VAL A 428 -2.14 20.82 -26.56
N PRO A 429 -2.06 22.15 -26.67
CA PRO A 429 -3.12 23.02 -26.18
C PRO A 429 -4.40 22.84 -26.98
N THR A 430 -5.55 23.00 -26.31
CA THR A 430 -6.84 23.05 -27.01
C THR A 430 -7.33 24.49 -27.15
N PRO A 431 -8.11 24.79 -28.22
CA PRO A 431 -8.68 23.89 -29.22
C PRO A 431 -7.68 23.33 -30.23
N SER A 432 -7.76 22.03 -30.56
CA SER A 432 -6.89 21.40 -31.56
C SER A 432 -7.60 20.28 -32.33
N ILE A 433 -7.09 20.00 -33.55
CA ILE A 433 -7.59 18.88 -34.35
C ILE A 433 -6.88 17.60 -33.89
N VAL A 434 -7.67 16.60 -33.55
CA VAL A 434 -7.19 15.23 -33.26
C VAL A 434 -7.58 14.33 -34.41
N THR A 435 -6.60 13.60 -34.95
CA THR A 435 -6.80 12.70 -36.09
C THR A 435 -6.07 11.39 -35.89
N LEU A 436 -6.65 10.29 -36.37
CA LEU A 436 -6.00 8.97 -36.38
C LEU A 436 -4.68 8.96 -37.18
N LYS A 437 -4.52 9.87 -38.14
CA LYS A 437 -3.31 9.99 -38.97
C LYS A 437 -2.04 10.30 -38.17
N VAL A 438 -2.16 10.80 -36.93
CA VAL A 438 -1.01 11.06 -36.05
C VAL A 438 -0.19 9.78 -35.83
N GLY A 439 -0.83 8.62 -35.71
CA GLY A 439 -0.14 7.33 -35.58
C GLY A 439 0.53 6.83 -36.88
N MET A 440 0.18 7.41 -38.03
CA MET A 440 0.78 7.03 -39.34
C MET A 440 2.07 7.82 -39.64
N VAL A 441 2.29 8.91 -38.94
CA VAL A 441 3.45 9.79 -39.17
C VAL A 441 4.52 9.48 -38.13
N LYS A 442 5.80 9.40 -38.63
CA LYS A 442 6.92 9.24 -37.69
C LYS A 442 7.00 10.48 -36.77
N PRO A 443 6.98 10.32 -35.46
CA PRO A 443 6.97 11.45 -34.54
C PRO A 443 8.28 12.25 -34.63
N ASN A 444 8.13 13.58 -34.61
CA ASN A 444 9.29 14.49 -34.48
C ASN A 444 9.70 14.54 -33.01
N LEU A 445 10.79 13.88 -32.68
CA LEU A 445 11.27 13.74 -31.28
C LEU A 445 11.58 15.08 -30.60
N GLN A 446 11.83 16.15 -31.36
CA GLN A 446 12.08 17.48 -30.80
C GLN A 446 10.83 18.12 -30.20
N GLU A 447 9.65 17.73 -30.67
CA GLU A 447 8.37 18.20 -30.11
C GLU A 447 7.99 17.50 -28.80
N PHE A 448 8.54 16.30 -28.56
CA PHE A 448 8.34 15.53 -27.32
C PHE A 448 9.39 15.93 -26.28
N SER A 449 9.34 17.19 -25.85
CA SER A 449 10.35 17.81 -24.99
C SER A 449 10.00 17.81 -23.50
N TYR A 450 8.74 17.59 -23.16
CA TYR A 450 8.29 17.47 -21.77
C TYR A 450 8.65 16.10 -21.20
N ARG A 451 8.81 16.05 -19.87
CA ARG A 451 9.17 14.83 -19.13
C ARG A 451 8.33 14.74 -17.87
N HIS A 452 7.86 13.54 -17.58
CA HIS A 452 7.18 13.25 -16.31
C HIS A 452 6.07 14.25 -15.98
N VAL A 453 5.20 14.54 -16.97
CA VAL A 453 4.05 15.43 -16.79
C VAL A 453 3.05 14.74 -15.85
N PRO A 454 2.61 15.39 -14.76
CA PRO A 454 1.65 14.80 -13.84
C PRO A 454 0.28 14.57 -14.48
N VAL A 455 -0.29 13.38 -14.27
CA VAL A 455 -1.64 12.99 -14.75
C VAL A 455 -2.53 12.47 -13.62
N ALA A 456 -1.96 12.16 -12.47
CA ALA A 456 -2.70 11.88 -11.24
C ALA A 456 -1.98 12.43 -10.02
N VAL A 457 -2.71 13.06 -9.12
CA VAL A 457 -2.18 13.68 -7.90
C VAL A 457 -3.09 13.41 -6.71
N LEU A 458 -2.49 13.24 -5.54
CA LEU A 458 -3.14 13.18 -4.24
C LEU A 458 -2.90 14.49 -3.52
N VAL A 459 -3.95 15.06 -2.93
CA VAL A 459 -3.87 16.22 -2.04
C VAL A 459 -4.48 15.86 -0.70
N GLU A 460 -3.75 16.10 0.36
CA GLU A 460 -4.12 15.76 1.72
C GLU A 460 -3.90 16.91 2.67
N GLY A 461 -4.75 17.05 3.66
CA GLY A 461 -4.59 18.09 4.70
C GLY A 461 -5.89 18.76 5.08
N ASN A 462 -5.78 19.99 5.54
CA ASN A 462 -6.89 20.83 5.93
C ASN A 462 -7.20 21.81 4.80
N PHE A 463 -8.29 21.54 4.09
CA PHE A 463 -8.70 22.33 2.93
C PHE A 463 -9.45 23.60 3.39
N GLN A 464 -9.29 24.67 2.63
CA GLN A 464 -10.11 25.85 2.73
C GLN A 464 -11.30 25.71 1.78
N SER A 465 -12.50 26.11 2.23
CA SER A 465 -13.69 26.16 1.39
C SER A 465 -13.51 27.16 0.25
N ALA A 466 -13.91 26.75 -0.96
CA ALA A 466 -13.94 27.62 -2.12
C ALA A 466 -15.01 28.74 -1.99
N PHE A 467 -15.94 28.57 -1.07
CA PHE A 467 -17.02 29.54 -0.78
C PHE A 467 -16.70 30.48 0.40
N LYS A 468 -15.46 30.45 0.91
CA LYS A 468 -15.06 31.34 1.99
C LYS A 468 -15.12 32.80 1.57
N GLY A 469 -16.01 33.56 2.23
CA GLY A 469 -16.24 34.98 1.94
C GLY A 469 -17.06 35.28 0.68
N ILE A 470 -17.55 34.24 -0.03
CA ILE A 470 -18.31 34.39 -1.28
C ILE A 470 -19.61 33.56 -1.19
N LEU A 471 -20.19 33.44 0.00
CA LEU A 471 -21.40 32.62 0.17
C LEU A 471 -22.53 33.22 -0.66
N PRO A 472 -23.19 32.48 -1.57
CA PRO A 472 -24.35 32.98 -2.28
C PRO A 472 -25.44 33.40 -1.28
N ILE A 473 -26.10 34.54 -1.52
CA ILE A 473 -27.14 35.12 -0.63
C ILE A 473 -28.23 34.10 -0.30
N GLU A 474 -28.52 33.22 -1.25
CA GLU A 474 -29.51 32.14 -1.11
C GLU A 474 -29.15 31.13 -0.03
N PHE A 475 -27.86 30.93 0.24
CA PHE A 475 -27.36 30.04 1.30
C PHE A 475 -27.23 30.73 2.65
N ASP A 476 -27.01 32.06 2.68
CA ASP A 476 -26.86 32.82 3.92
C ASP A 476 -28.16 32.85 4.76
N THR A 477 -29.29 32.62 4.13
CA THR A 477 -30.61 32.60 4.78
C THR A 477 -30.95 31.26 5.44
N ILE A 478 -30.22 30.20 5.13
CA ILE A 478 -30.49 28.85 5.65
C ILE A 478 -29.58 28.57 6.86
N LYS A 479 -30.03 28.92 8.07
CA LYS A 479 -29.31 28.70 9.33
C LYS A 479 -28.93 27.23 9.59
N GLU A 480 -29.57 26.32 8.92
CA GLU A 480 -29.39 24.86 9.05
C GLU A 480 -28.17 24.33 8.26
N LEU A 481 -27.53 25.19 7.47
CA LEU A 481 -26.42 24.76 6.61
C LEU A 481 -25.15 24.42 7.38
N ASP A 482 -24.96 24.96 8.62
CA ASP A 482 -23.73 24.75 9.40
C ASP A 482 -22.49 24.84 8.50
N TYR A 483 -22.33 25.98 7.84
CA TYR A 483 -21.24 26.23 6.92
C TYR A 483 -19.89 26.12 7.63
N ARG A 484 -18.95 25.42 6.98
CA ARG A 484 -17.57 25.31 7.43
C ARG A 484 -16.64 25.95 6.39
N ASP A 485 -15.77 26.83 6.81
CA ASP A 485 -14.80 27.51 5.97
C ASP A 485 -13.45 26.80 5.88
N HIS A 486 -13.23 25.81 6.76
CA HIS A 486 -12.07 24.92 6.75
C HIS A 486 -12.49 23.47 7.02
N SER A 487 -11.78 22.53 6.42
CA SER A 487 -12.00 21.12 6.65
C SER A 487 -11.25 20.61 7.88
N GLU A 488 -11.73 19.50 8.43
CA GLU A 488 -10.90 18.55 9.14
C GLU A 488 -9.90 17.93 8.17
N TYR A 489 -8.89 17.21 8.67
CA TYR A 489 -7.95 16.52 7.79
C TYR A 489 -8.72 15.57 6.84
N THR A 490 -8.54 15.79 5.54
CA THR A 490 -9.18 14.97 4.52
C THR A 490 -8.27 14.79 3.30
N ARG A 491 -8.74 14.04 2.31
CA ARG A 491 -7.95 13.65 1.14
C ARG A 491 -8.77 13.72 -0.12
N GLN A 492 -8.12 14.13 -1.20
CA GLN A 492 -8.68 14.14 -2.53
C GLN A 492 -7.67 13.61 -3.53
N ILE A 493 -8.14 12.82 -4.51
CA ILE A 493 -7.32 12.32 -5.61
C ILE A 493 -7.87 12.91 -6.90
N PHE A 494 -7.00 13.50 -7.70
CA PHE A 494 -7.33 14.10 -9.00
C PHE A 494 -6.62 13.31 -10.08
N VAL A 495 -7.37 12.90 -11.10
CA VAL A 495 -6.88 12.20 -12.29
C VAL A 495 -7.40 12.96 -13.51
N SER A 496 -6.53 13.30 -14.43
CA SER A 496 -6.86 14.07 -15.64
C SER A 496 -7.34 13.21 -16.82
N ASP A 497 -7.95 12.07 -16.50
CA ASP A 497 -8.57 11.16 -17.44
C ASP A 497 -9.79 10.49 -16.78
N GLY A 498 -10.96 10.72 -17.34
CA GLY A 498 -12.21 10.15 -16.86
C GLY A 498 -12.42 8.71 -17.31
N ASP A 499 -11.80 8.31 -18.41
CA ASP A 499 -11.94 6.97 -18.99
C ASP A 499 -11.20 5.88 -18.20
N ILE A 500 -10.33 6.26 -17.28
CA ILE A 500 -9.50 5.32 -16.49
C ILE A 500 -10.33 4.31 -15.69
N ILE A 501 -11.57 4.68 -15.29
CA ILE A 501 -12.51 3.82 -14.56
C ILE A 501 -13.46 3.06 -15.48
N ARG A 502 -13.52 3.45 -16.77
CA ARG A 502 -14.47 2.89 -17.72
C ARG A 502 -14.16 1.43 -18.02
N ASN A 503 -15.19 0.61 -18.01
CA ASN A 503 -15.11 -0.77 -18.44
C ASN A 503 -15.88 -1.00 -19.75
N PRO A 504 -15.32 -1.76 -20.70
CA PRO A 504 -16.08 -2.25 -21.85
C PRO A 504 -17.16 -3.24 -21.40
N PHE A 505 -18.23 -3.36 -22.16
CA PHE A 505 -19.34 -4.27 -21.87
C PHE A 505 -19.58 -5.25 -23.02
N ASP A 506 -19.57 -6.54 -22.70
CA ASP A 506 -19.93 -7.59 -23.68
C ASP A 506 -21.44 -7.79 -23.70
N SER A 507 -22.11 -7.17 -24.67
CA SER A 507 -23.57 -7.28 -24.84
C SER A 507 -24.05 -8.70 -25.16
N LYS A 508 -23.17 -9.57 -25.73
CA LYS A 508 -23.53 -10.96 -26.06
C LYS A 508 -23.55 -11.85 -24.82
N ARG A 509 -22.60 -11.62 -23.90
CA ARG A 509 -22.47 -12.38 -22.66
C ARG A 509 -23.16 -11.70 -21.48
N ASN A 510 -23.63 -10.47 -21.68
CA ASN A 510 -24.22 -9.61 -20.64
C ASN A 510 -23.28 -9.46 -19.42
N GLN A 511 -22.00 -9.26 -19.68
CA GLN A 511 -20.97 -9.14 -18.65
C GLN A 511 -20.02 -7.97 -18.92
N PRO A 512 -19.62 -7.21 -17.88
CA PRO A 512 -18.58 -6.21 -18.02
C PRO A 512 -17.19 -6.87 -18.10
N TYR A 513 -16.31 -6.30 -18.92
CA TYR A 513 -14.87 -6.56 -18.84
C TYR A 513 -14.25 -5.73 -17.71
N PRO A 514 -13.04 -6.07 -17.25
CA PRO A 514 -12.30 -5.22 -16.32
C PRO A 514 -12.11 -3.80 -16.84
N ALA A 515 -12.10 -2.80 -15.94
CA ALA A 515 -11.61 -1.47 -16.30
C ALA A 515 -10.13 -1.58 -16.70
N GLY A 516 -9.75 -0.92 -17.80
CA GLY A 516 -8.43 -1.09 -18.42
C GLY A 516 -8.33 -2.28 -19.39
N TYR A 517 -9.41 -3.03 -19.64
CA TYR A 517 -9.37 -4.05 -20.69
C TYR A 517 -9.42 -3.38 -22.07
N ASP A 518 -8.39 -3.63 -22.86
CA ASP A 518 -8.34 -3.19 -24.24
C ASP A 518 -8.93 -4.25 -25.17
N ILE A 519 -10.04 -3.90 -25.84
CA ILE A 519 -10.79 -4.82 -26.71
C ILE A 519 -10.03 -5.23 -27.98
N TYR A 520 -9.06 -4.42 -28.40
CA TYR A 520 -8.30 -4.64 -29.62
C TYR A 520 -7.10 -5.54 -29.41
N THR A 521 -6.27 -5.22 -28.40
CA THR A 521 -5.09 -6.00 -28.04
C THR A 521 -5.43 -7.18 -27.13
N ARG A 522 -6.61 -7.17 -26.50
CA ARG A 522 -7.09 -8.13 -25.49
C ARG A 522 -6.19 -8.17 -24.25
N GLN A 523 -5.47 -7.10 -24.00
CA GLN A 523 -4.67 -6.91 -22.81
C GLN A 523 -5.50 -6.24 -21.73
N THR A 524 -5.25 -6.59 -20.48
CA THR A 524 -5.84 -5.93 -19.30
C THR A 524 -4.76 -5.17 -18.58
N PHE A 525 -4.98 -3.88 -18.37
CA PHE A 525 -4.14 -2.96 -17.61
C PHE A 525 -4.61 -2.87 -16.16
N ASP A 526 -3.79 -2.36 -15.27
CA ASP A 526 -4.03 -2.31 -13.82
C ASP A 526 -5.01 -1.17 -13.41
N ASN A 527 -5.82 -0.64 -14.33
CA ASN A 527 -6.79 0.42 -14.05
C ASN A 527 -7.76 0.06 -12.92
N THR A 528 -8.28 -1.17 -12.93
CA THR A 528 -9.17 -1.66 -11.85
C THR A 528 -8.46 -1.60 -10.49
N ASP A 529 -7.22 -2.06 -10.41
CA ASP A 529 -6.43 -2.07 -9.16
C ASP A 529 -6.11 -0.65 -8.70
N PHE A 530 -5.81 0.26 -9.62
CA PHE A 530 -5.60 1.67 -9.31
C PHE A 530 -6.83 2.29 -8.62
N ILE A 531 -8.02 2.13 -9.20
CA ILE A 531 -9.27 2.65 -8.64
C ILE A 531 -9.56 2.04 -7.25
N ILE A 532 -9.39 0.73 -7.11
CA ILE A 532 -9.57 0.04 -5.83
C ILE A 532 -8.57 0.57 -4.80
N ASN A 533 -7.31 0.76 -5.17
CA ASN A 533 -6.28 1.31 -4.29
C ASN A 533 -6.59 2.75 -3.88
N CYS A 534 -7.09 3.60 -4.81
CA CYS A 534 -7.55 4.95 -4.50
C CYS A 534 -8.65 4.94 -3.44
N VAL A 535 -9.71 4.14 -3.64
CA VAL A 535 -10.83 4.05 -2.69
C VAL A 535 -10.38 3.45 -1.35
N ASN A 536 -9.52 2.41 -1.39
CA ASN A 536 -8.94 1.82 -0.19
C ASN A 536 -8.15 2.85 0.63
N TYR A 537 -7.38 3.70 -0.04
CA TYR A 537 -6.59 4.75 0.61
C TYR A 537 -7.49 5.86 1.16
N LEU A 538 -8.48 6.30 0.39
CA LEU A 538 -9.45 7.32 0.84
C LEU A 538 -10.28 6.84 2.04
N CYS A 539 -10.69 5.56 2.08
CA CYS A 539 -11.44 4.96 3.19
C CYS A 539 -10.56 4.53 4.38
N ALA A 540 -9.23 4.56 4.24
CA ALA A 540 -8.33 4.13 5.32
C ALA A 540 -8.36 5.10 6.49
N ASP A 541 -8.30 4.55 7.71
CA ASP A 541 -8.14 5.34 8.93
C ASP A 541 -6.74 5.97 8.98
N ASP A 542 -6.63 7.17 9.54
CA ASP A 542 -5.35 7.89 9.65
C ASP A 542 -4.29 7.12 10.42
N ASP A 543 -4.69 6.37 11.44
CA ASP A 543 -3.79 5.48 12.18
C ASP A 543 -3.19 4.35 11.32
N LEU A 544 -3.97 3.81 10.35
CA LEU A 544 -3.48 2.81 9.40
C LEU A 544 -2.51 3.41 8.40
N LEU A 545 -2.71 4.66 8.02
CA LEU A 545 -1.80 5.36 7.11
C LEU A 545 -0.48 5.69 7.77
N GLN A 546 -0.47 6.01 9.08
CA GLN A 546 0.76 6.18 9.85
C GLN A 546 1.58 4.88 9.90
N LEU A 547 0.95 3.71 9.83
CA LEU A 547 1.65 2.43 9.69
C LEU A 547 2.42 2.33 8.37
N ARG A 548 1.81 2.77 7.26
CA ARG A 548 2.47 2.84 5.96
C ARG A 548 3.57 3.90 5.90
N ALA A 549 3.38 5.03 6.57
CA ALA A 549 4.36 6.11 6.65
C ALA A 549 5.62 5.74 7.45
N LYS A 550 5.63 4.59 8.13
CA LYS A 550 6.81 4.04 8.81
C LYS A 550 7.81 3.53 7.75
N ASN A 551 8.35 4.48 6.95
CA ASN A 551 9.35 4.20 5.93
C ASN A 551 10.61 3.61 6.57
N PHE A 552 10.78 2.33 6.45
CA PHE A 552 12.04 1.66 6.76
C PHE A 552 13.05 1.99 5.65
N LYS A 553 13.89 2.99 5.87
CA LYS A 553 15.09 3.14 5.05
C LYS A 553 16.00 1.94 5.33
N ILE A 554 15.75 0.85 4.62
CA ILE A 554 16.71 -0.25 4.60
C ILE A 554 17.94 0.33 3.89
N GLY A 555 18.99 0.62 4.66
CA GLY A 555 20.28 0.96 4.10
C GLY A 555 20.77 -0.23 3.27
N SER A 556 20.40 -0.30 2.01
CA SER A 556 20.98 -1.27 1.07
C SER A 556 22.48 -1.00 1.02
N LEU A 557 23.26 -2.03 1.25
CA LEU A 557 24.70 -1.97 1.01
C LEU A 557 24.93 -1.57 -0.45
N ASN A 558 25.61 -0.44 -0.65
CA ASN A 558 26.00 -0.04 -1.99
C ASN A 558 26.95 -1.11 -2.54
N ASN A 559 26.43 -1.97 -3.40
CA ASN A 559 27.14 -3.11 -3.96
C ASN A 559 28.44 -2.69 -4.67
N GLU A 560 28.48 -1.50 -5.24
CA GLU A 560 29.67 -0.93 -5.87
C GLU A 560 30.74 -0.58 -4.84
N LYS A 561 30.37 0.05 -3.69
CA LYS A 561 31.30 0.34 -2.59
C LYS A 561 31.79 -0.94 -1.91
N VAL A 562 30.92 -1.94 -1.74
CA VAL A 562 31.31 -3.25 -1.17
C VAL A 562 32.28 -3.96 -2.10
N ARG A 563 32.06 -3.92 -3.42
CA ARG A 563 32.94 -4.55 -4.41
C ARG A 563 34.30 -3.86 -4.47
N ASN A 564 34.35 -2.53 -4.37
CA ASN A 564 35.58 -1.75 -4.41
C ASN A 564 36.39 -1.81 -3.10
N HIS A 565 35.75 -2.12 -1.95
CA HIS A 565 36.39 -2.19 -0.63
C HIS A 565 36.28 -3.56 0.03
N LYS A 566 36.16 -4.63 -0.76
CA LYS A 566 35.94 -6.01 -0.27
C LYS A 566 37.00 -6.46 0.77
N VAL A 567 38.25 -6.12 0.52
CA VAL A 567 39.37 -6.49 1.46
C VAL A 567 39.27 -5.70 2.77
N LEU A 568 38.97 -4.41 2.72
CA LEU A 568 38.80 -3.57 3.90
C LEU A 568 37.63 -4.03 4.75
N MET A 569 36.51 -4.39 4.13
CA MET A 569 35.32 -4.94 4.82
C MET A 569 35.61 -6.29 5.48
N ALA A 570 36.38 -7.15 4.81
CA ALA A 570 36.82 -8.44 5.40
C ALA A 570 37.74 -8.22 6.61
N ILE A 571 38.70 -7.30 6.53
CA ILE A 571 39.60 -6.96 7.64
C ILE A 571 38.81 -6.39 8.83
N LEU A 572 37.82 -5.50 8.60
CA LEU A 572 36.98 -4.95 9.65
C LEU A 572 36.12 -6.01 10.33
N ASN A 573 35.50 -6.91 9.55
CA ASN A 573 34.59 -7.92 10.09
C ASN A 573 35.31 -9.07 10.83
N ILE A 574 36.53 -9.41 10.45
CA ILE A 574 37.30 -10.49 11.06
C ILE A 574 38.34 -9.92 12.06
N GLY A 575 39.03 -8.85 11.69
CA GLY A 575 40.11 -8.26 12.47
C GLY A 575 39.65 -7.62 13.77
N ILE A 576 38.53 -6.84 13.74
CA ILE A 576 38.05 -6.19 14.97
C ILE A 576 37.60 -7.19 16.03
N PRO A 577 36.80 -8.24 15.75
CA PRO A 577 36.43 -9.24 16.74
C PRO A 577 37.63 -9.99 17.31
N LEU A 578 38.63 -10.35 16.47
CA LEU A 578 39.87 -11.00 16.92
C LEU A 578 40.68 -10.08 17.84
N LEU A 579 40.79 -8.81 17.51
CA LEU A 579 41.50 -7.81 18.31
C LEU A 579 40.81 -7.58 19.66
N LEU A 580 39.49 -7.57 19.71
CA LEU A 580 38.73 -7.47 20.96
C LEU A 580 38.91 -8.70 21.85
N ILE A 581 38.90 -9.91 21.27
CA ILE A 581 39.14 -11.16 22.02
C ILE A 581 40.57 -11.19 22.60
N THR A 582 41.57 -10.80 21.82
CA THR A 582 42.97 -10.75 22.28
C THR A 582 43.20 -9.71 23.36
N LEU A 583 42.60 -8.51 23.23
CA LEU A 583 42.59 -7.46 24.25
C LEU A 583 41.94 -7.94 25.55
N MET A 584 40.77 -8.57 25.44
CA MET A 584 40.07 -9.12 26.59
C MET A 584 40.87 -10.23 27.28
N GLY A 585 41.55 -11.11 26.52
CA GLY A 585 42.47 -12.12 27.02
C GLY A 585 43.67 -11.50 27.75
N ALA A 586 44.28 -10.47 27.18
CA ALA A 586 45.38 -9.74 27.80
C ALA A 586 44.96 -9.07 29.13
N VAL A 587 43.80 -8.41 29.16
CA VAL A 587 43.23 -7.80 30.38
C VAL A 587 43.02 -8.86 31.47
N LEU A 588 42.46 -10.02 31.11
CA LEU A 588 42.26 -11.12 32.07
C LEU A 588 43.57 -11.67 32.60
N ILE A 589 44.62 -11.81 31.76
CA ILE A 589 45.95 -12.27 32.18
C ILE A 589 46.59 -11.25 33.14
N ILE A 590 46.51 -9.95 32.81
CA ILE A 590 47.04 -8.87 33.67
C ILE A 590 46.29 -8.82 34.99
N ALA A 591 44.97 -8.86 34.99
CA ALA A 591 44.14 -8.88 36.18
C ALA A 591 44.45 -10.09 37.07
N ARG A 592 44.67 -11.26 36.45
CA ARG A 592 45.11 -12.48 37.17
C ARG A 592 46.50 -12.34 37.78
N LYS A 593 47.45 -11.77 37.04
CA LYS A 593 48.79 -11.50 37.50
C LYS A 593 48.81 -10.53 38.69
N VAL A 594 48.10 -9.45 38.66
CA VAL A 594 47.96 -8.45 39.75
C VAL A 594 47.24 -9.06 40.95
N ARG A 595 46.25 -9.91 40.77
CA ARG A 595 45.51 -10.57 41.87
C ARG A 595 46.39 -11.61 42.62
N PHE A 596 47.27 -12.32 41.91
CA PHE A 596 48.13 -13.30 42.48
C PHE A 596 49.46 -12.70 43.00
N SER A 597 49.96 -11.59 42.44
CA SER A 597 51.09 -10.86 42.92
C SER A 597 50.88 -10.21 44.32
N LYS A 598 49.63 -9.80 44.62
CA LYS A 598 49.29 -9.25 45.96
C LYS A 598 49.11 -10.30 47.04
N LYS A 599 49.02 -11.61 46.71
CA LYS A 599 48.92 -12.70 47.69
C LYS A 599 50.28 -13.26 48.15
N GLY A 600 51.38 -12.83 47.56
CA GLY A 600 52.75 -13.25 47.94
C GLY A 600 53.53 -12.28 48.86
N LYS A 601 52.82 -11.21 49.35
CA LYS A 601 53.45 -10.21 50.27
C LYS A 601 52.80 -10.12 51.67
N ASN A 602 52.04 -11.16 52.07
CA ASN A 602 51.58 -11.33 53.47
C ASN A 602 52.02 -12.69 53.99
#